data_e85f1aa49c43830ac5179f32b540d168
#
_entry.id   e85f1aa49c43830ac5179f32b540d168
#
_cell.length_a   1.000
_cell.length_b   1.000
_cell.length_c   1.000
_cell.angle_alpha   90.00
_cell.angle_beta   90.00
_cell.angle_gamma   90.00
#
_symmetry.space_group_name_H-M   'P 1'
#
loop_
_entity.id
_entity.type
_entity.pdbx_description
1 polymer ?
#
loop_
_entity_poly.entity_id
_entity_poly.type
_entity_poly.pdbx_seq_one_letter_code
_entity_poly.pdbx_strand_id
1 'polypeptide(L)'
;EDVRAQIGPETLILSPLNGVESEEVVAKTYGWENIVYSLMRISSVKVGNTVSFDPNAAFYVEYGEKKNDPANLSERVLRLKALFDGAGIRYQIRPDMLLAIWEKFACNVSENQVAAVLDLPYGAWGSCEDAEALRIMVAAEVIEIAQKKGIPIETNYARDHLDVIKAVPPRNKPSTLQDILAGRKTEVDIFAGAVIRLGKEYGVPTPYNEFLYHAIRVLEAKNAGTVEGV
;
A
#
# COMPACT_ATOMS: atom_id res chain seq x y z
N GLU A 1 -3.59 5.81 -21.67
CA GLU A 1 -3.95 5.90 -23.11
C GLU A 1 -3.47 4.67 -23.89
N ASP A 2 -2.30 4.11 -23.57
CA ASP A 2 -1.65 3.02 -24.34
C ASP A 2 -2.47 1.72 -24.42
N VAL A 3 -3.36 1.48 -23.46
CA VAL A 3 -4.21 0.28 -23.42
C VAL A 3 -5.66 0.54 -23.85
N ARG A 4 -6.00 1.77 -24.25
CA ARG A 4 -7.39 2.16 -24.57
C ARG A 4 -8.05 1.24 -25.63
N ALA A 5 -7.30 0.83 -26.64
CA ALA A 5 -7.80 -0.04 -27.69
C ALA A 5 -8.11 -1.48 -27.23
N GLN A 6 -7.64 -1.85 -26.00
CA GLN A 6 -7.86 -3.16 -25.41
C GLN A 6 -9.03 -3.15 -24.41
N ILE A 7 -9.56 -1.99 -24.07
CA ILE A 7 -10.64 -1.83 -23.09
C ILE A 7 -11.98 -1.77 -23.84
N GLY A 8 -12.81 -2.77 -23.59
CA GLY A 8 -14.18 -2.86 -24.07
C GLY A 8 -15.18 -2.84 -22.90
N PRO A 9 -16.48 -2.89 -23.18
CA PRO A 9 -17.52 -2.80 -22.15
C PRO A 9 -17.49 -3.96 -21.14
N GLU A 10 -16.93 -5.10 -21.53
CA GLU A 10 -16.81 -6.29 -20.67
C GLU A 10 -15.44 -6.42 -19.99
N THR A 11 -14.52 -5.49 -20.24
CA THR A 11 -13.17 -5.54 -19.66
C THR A 11 -13.22 -5.19 -18.17
N LEU A 12 -12.64 -6.03 -17.32
CA LEU A 12 -12.44 -5.75 -15.91
C LEU A 12 -11.00 -5.28 -15.68
N ILE A 13 -10.86 -4.17 -14.96
CA ILE A 13 -9.58 -3.56 -14.64
C ILE A 13 -9.33 -3.73 -13.15
N LEU A 14 -8.21 -4.38 -12.80
CA LEU A 14 -7.70 -4.47 -11.45
C LEU A 14 -6.43 -3.63 -11.35
N SER A 15 -6.34 -2.82 -10.29
CA SER A 15 -5.15 -2.01 -9.99
C SER A 15 -4.53 -2.44 -8.67
N PRO A 16 -3.75 -3.54 -8.63
CA PRO A 16 -3.16 -4.05 -7.39
C PRO A 16 -1.93 -3.23 -6.94
N LEU A 17 -1.89 -1.95 -7.30
CA LEU A 17 -0.82 -1.02 -6.94
C LEU A 17 -0.89 -0.65 -5.46
N ASN A 18 0.22 -0.11 -4.93
CA ASN A 18 0.23 0.52 -3.62
C ASN A 18 -0.47 1.89 -3.67
N GLY A 19 -0.90 2.39 -2.51
CA GLY A 19 -1.63 3.65 -2.41
C GLY A 19 -3.14 3.47 -2.37
N VAL A 20 -3.87 4.58 -2.46
CA VAL A 20 -5.34 4.65 -2.30
C VAL A 20 -6.04 5.42 -3.41
N GLU A 21 -5.31 5.85 -4.43
CA GLU A 21 -5.83 6.76 -5.48
C GLU A 21 -5.89 6.10 -6.87
N SER A 22 -5.29 4.91 -7.05
CA SER A 22 -5.11 4.30 -8.37
C SER A 22 -6.43 4.00 -9.07
N GLU A 23 -7.42 3.49 -8.36
CA GLU A 23 -8.74 3.19 -8.91
C GLU A 23 -9.47 4.46 -9.35
N GLU A 24 -9.38 5.54 -8.56
CA GLU A 24 -9.97 6.84 -8.91
C GLU A 24 -9.31 7.44 -10.17
N VAL A 25 -7.99 7.30 -10.30
CA VAL A 25 -7.24 7.77 -11.48
C VAL A 25 -7.65 6.99 -12.72
N VAL A 26 -7.75 5.67 -12.63
CA VAL A 26 -8.15 4.80 -13.75
C VAL A 26 -9.63 5.04 -14.12
N ALA A 27 -10.50 5.19 -13.11
CA ALA A 27 -11.93 5.44 -13.32
C ALA A 27 -12.23 6.74 -14.05
N LYS A 28 -11.41 7.79 -13.90
CA LYS A 28 -11.54 9.03 -14.67
C LYS A 28 -11.42 8.83 -16.19
N THR A 29 -10.72 7.78 -16.61
CA THR A 29 -10.48 7.48 -18.03
C THR A 29 -11.41 6.42 -18.58
N TYR A 30 -11.71 5.38 -17.78
CA TYR A 30 -12.40 4.17 -18.23
C TYR A 30 -13.76 3.93 -17.58
N GLY A 31 -14.17 4.76 -16.61
CA GLY A 31 -15.41 4.57 -15.85
C GLY A 31 -15.26 3.57 -14.70
N TRP A 32 -16.18 3.69 -13.74
CA TRP A 32 -16.21 2.77 -12.58
C TRP A 32 -16.77 1.39 -12.93
N GLU A 33 -17.52 1.29 -14.01
CA GLU A 33 -18.10 0.03 -14.51
C GLU A 33 -17.04 -1.00 -14.88
N ASN A 34 -15.86 -0.56 -15.29
CA ASN A 34 -14.74 -1.45 -15.62
C ASN A 34 -13.86 -1.80 -14.41
N ILE A 35 -13.99 -1.12 -13.27
CA ILE A 35 -13.07 -1.26 -12.15
C ILE A 35 -13.58 -2.26 -11.12
N VAL A 36 -12.71 -3.18 -10.72
CA VAL A 36 -12.86 -4.00 -9.53
C VAL A 36 -11.70 -3.66 -8.59
N TYR A 37 -12.02 -3.28 -7.35
CA TYR A 37 -11.01 -2.92 -6.36
C TYR A 37 -10.07 -4.09 -6.10
N SER A 38 -8.78 -3.78 -5.95
CA SER A 38 -7.81 -4.83 -5.70
C SER A 38 -6.58 -4.32 -4.96
N LEU A 39 -5.94 -5.21 -4.24
CA LEU A 39 -4.62 -5.02 -3.66
C LEU A 39 -3.83 -6.33 -3.71
N MET A 40 -2.51 -6.23 -3.64
CA MET A 40 -1.61 -7.38 -3.61
C MET A 40 -0.90 -7.45 -2.26
N ARG A 41 -0.89 -8.63 -1.65
CA ARG A 41 -0.01 -8.95 -0.52
C ARG A 41 1.07 -9.89 -0.99
N ILE A 42 2.29 -9.37 -1.10
CA ILE A 42 3.47 -10.13 -1.53
C ILE A 42 4.72 -9.55 -0.86
N SER A 43 5.59 -10.43 -0.38
CA SER A 43 6.97 -10.07 -0.05
C SER A 43 7.86 -10.53 -1.19
N SER A 44 8.39 -9.61 -1.98
CA SER A 44 9.25 -9.92 -3.12
C SER A 44 10.46 -9.00 -3.18
N VAL A 45 11.54 -9.50 -3.78
CA VAL A 45 12.76 -8.74 -4.04
C VAL A 45 13.04 -8.78 -5.53
N LYS A 46 13.21 -7.61 -6.15
CA LYS A 46 13.59 -7.47 -7.55
C LYS A 46 15.05 -7.07 -7.67
N VAL A 47 15.83 -7.89 -8.39
CA VAL A 47 17.23 -7.59 -8.74
C VAL A 47 17.36 -7.69 -10.26
N GLY A 48 17.62 -6.57 -10.91
CA GLY A 48 17.60 -6.50 -12.38
C GLY A 48 16.24 -6.91 -12.94
N ASN A 49 16.22 -7.95 -13.78
CA ASN A 49 15.00 -8.51 -14.36
C ASN A 49 14.47 -9.75 -13.61
N THR A 50 15.10 -10.11 -12.48
CA THR A 50 14.71 -11.29 -11.69
C THR A 50 13.88 -10.83 -10.49
N VAL A 51 12.72 -11.47 -10.29
CA VAL A 51 11.89 -11.30 -9.10
C VAL A 51 11.94 -12.59 -8.30
N SER A 52 12.30 -12.49 -7.02
CA SER A 52 12.31 -13.60 -6.07
C SER A 52 11.26 -13.36 -5.00
N PHE A 53 10.49 -14.38 -4.67
CA PHE A 53 9.52 -14.36 -3.57
C PHE A 53 9.41 -15.75 -2.95
N ASP A 54 9.01 -15.83 -1.68
CA ASP A 54 8.70 -17.09 -1.02
C ASP A 54 7.23 -17.47 -1.31
N PRO A 55 6.97 -18.56 -2.03
CA PRO A 55 5.60 -19.00 -2.34
C PRO A 55 4.81 -19.44 -1.10
N ASN A 56 5.49 -19.72 0.03
CA ASN A 56 4.85 -20.10 1.29
C ASN A 56 4.54 -18.88 2.18
N ALA A 57 5.12 -17.73 1.89
CA ALA A 57 4.76 -16.47 2.56
C ALA A 57 3.40 -15.95 2.08
N ALA A 58 2.93 -14.86 2.69
CA ALA A 58 1.72 -14.20 2.22
C ALA A 58 1.89 -13.78 0.76
N PHE A 59 1.15 -14.44 -0.13
CA PHE A 59 1.13 -14.21 -1.56
C PHE A 59 -0.28 -14.44 -2.07
N TYR A 60 -1.06 -13.37 -2.16
CA TYR A 60 -2.44 -13.41 -2.65
C TYR A 60 -2.94 -12.05 -3.07
N VAL A 61 -3.96 -12.05 -3.93
CA VAL A 61 -4.71 -10.88 -4.35
C VAL A 61 -5.93 -10.74 -3.45
N GLU A 62 -6.15 -9.56 -2.88
CA GLU A 62 -7.47 -9.22 -2.32
C GLU A 62 -8.23 -8.42 -3.39
N TYR A 63 -9.50 -8.76 -3.63
CA TYR A 63 -10.29 -8.05 -4.63
C TYR A 63 -11.79 -8.11 -4.32
N GLY A 64 -12.54 -7.26 -4.99
CA GLY A 64 -13.99 -7.23 -4.92
C GLY A 64 -14.60 -5.91 -5.34
N GLU A 65 -15.91 -5.81 -5.19
CA GLU A 65 -16.62 -4.53 -5.23
C GLU A 65 -16.24 -3.70 -4.00
N LYS A 66 -16.62 -2.42 -3.99
CA LYS A 66 -16.43 -1.56 -2.81
C LYS A 66 -16.94 -2.22 -1.52
N LYS A 67 -18.10 -2.86 -1.59
CA LYS A 67 -18.69 -3.73 -0.56
C LYS A 67 -19.10 -5.04 -1.20
N ASN A 68 -18.86 -6.14 -0.52
CA ASN A 68 -19.22 -7.47 -0.99
C ASN A 68 -20.07 -8.18 0.07
N ASP A 69 -21.19 -8.74 -0.36
CA ASP A 69 -21.94 -9.72 0.42
C ASP A 69 -21.43 -11.12 0.05
N PRO A 70 -20.79 -11.87 0.98
CA PRO A 70 -20.30 -13.21 0.69
C PRO A 70 -21.39 -14.20 0.22
N ALA A 71 -22.64 -13.94 0.59
CA ALA A 71 -23.78 -14.76 0.15
C ALA A 71 -24.31 -14.39 -1.25
N ASN A 72 -23.96 -13.18 -1.75
CA ASN A 72 -24.46 -12.66 -3.02
C ASN A 72 -23.41 -11.80 -3.73
N LEU A 73 -22.37 -12.44 -4.23
CA LEU A 73 -21.29 -11.76 -4.96
C LEU A 73 -21.78 -11.28 -6.34
N SER A 74 -21.28 -10.15 -6.80
CA SER A 74 -21.57 -9.63 -8.15
C SER A 74 -21.03 -10.57 -9.24
N GLU A 75 -21.63 -10.49 -10.43
CA GLU A 75 -21.18 -11.25 -11.60
C GLU A 75 -19.71 -10.98 -11.94
N ARG A 76 -19.27 -9.71 -11.83
CA ARG A 76 -17.87 -9.32 -12.09
C ARG A 76 -16.91 -10.01 -11.12
N VAL A 77 -17.24 -10.05 -9.84
CA VAL A 77 -16.45 -10.73 -8.81
C VAL A 77 -16.41 -12.23 -9.06
N LEU A 78 -17.55 -12.84 -9.44
CA LEU A 78 -17.62 -14.26 -9.77
C LEU A 78 -16.82 -14.63 -11.02
N ARG A 79 -16.80 -13.79 -12.06
CA ARG A 79 -15.96 -13.99 -13.25
C ARG A 79 -14.47 -14.00 -12.90
N LEU A 80 -14.02 -13.06 -12.05
CA LEU A 80 -12.63 -13.04 -11.58
C LEU A 80 -12.30 -14.24 -10.69
N LYS A 81 -13.25 -14.64 -9.84
CA LYS A 81 -13.12 -15.85 -9.03
C LYS A 81 -12.87 -17.08 -9.89
N ALA A 82 -13.69 -17.29 -10.91
CA ALA A 82 -13.53 -18.42 -11.84
C ALA A 82 -12.17 -18.39 -12.58
N LEU A 83 -11.71 -17.19 -12.99
CA LEU A 83 -10.41 -17.01 -13.61
C LEU A 83 -9.27 -17.37 -12.65
N PHE A 84 -9.30 -16.87 -11.42
CA PHE A 84 -8.25 -17.13 -10.44
C PHE A 84 -8.22 -18.58 -9.97
N ASP A 85 -9.40 -19.21 -9.79
CA ASP A 85 -9.51 -20.65 -9.49
C ASP A 85 -8.88 -21.47 -10.62
N GLY A 86 -9.22 -21.18 -11.88
CA GLY A 86 -8.69 -21.88 -13.05
C GLY A 86 -7.19 -21.68 -13.25
N ALA A 87 -6.64 -20.54 -12.85
CA ALA A 87 -5.22 -20.21 -12.94
C ALA A 87 -4.40 -20.61 -11.70
N GLY A 88 -5.03 -21.11 -10.64
CA GLY A 88 -4.36 -21.44 -9.39
C GLY A 88 -3.82 -20.21 -8.64
N ILE A 89 -4.39 -19.02 -8.89
CA ILE A 89 -4.01 -17.78 -8.21
C ILE A 89 -4.70 -17.73 -6.84
N ARG A 90 -3.92 -17.55 -5.77
CA ARG A 90 -4.46 -17.37 -4.43
C ARG A 90 -5.09 -15.98 -4.30
N TYR A 91 -6.28 -15.91 -3.73
CA TYR A 91 -7.01 -14.66 -3.54
C TYR A 91 -7.88 -14.67 -2.29
N GLN A 92 -8.35 -13.48 -1.91
CA GLN A 92 -9.41 -13.27 -0.93
C GLN A 92 -10.41 -12.24 -1.46
N ILE A 93 -11.72 -12.52 -1.32
CA ILE A 93 -12.76 -11.55 -1.59
C ILE A 93 -13.10 -10.88 -0.25
N ARG A 94 -12.80 -9.58 -0.12
CA ARG A 94 -12.99 -8.85 1.12
C ARG A 94 -14.40 -8.27 1.20
N PRO A 95 -15.07 -8.34 2.37
CA PRO A 95 -16.38 -7.71 2.55
C PRO A 95 -16.36 -6.20 2.31
N ASP A 96 -15.24 -5.54 2.63
CA ASP A 96 -15.01 -4.11 2.45
C ASP A 96 -13.63 -3.89 1.83
N MET A 97 -13.60 -3.61 0.52
CA MET A 97 -12.34 -3.38 -0.18
C MET A 97 -11.72 -2.03 0.15
N LEU A 98 -12.54 -0.99 0.40
CA LEU A 98 -11.98 0.30 0.80
C LEU A 98 -11.28 0.21 2.15
N LEU A 99 -11.89 -0.46 3.12
CA LEU A 99 -11.26 -0.70 4.41
C LEU A 99 -9.93 -1.46 4.22
N ALA A 100 -9.93 -2.56 3.47
CA ALA A 100 -8.73 -3.37 3.24
C ALA A 100 -7.58 -2.57 2.58
N ILE A 101 -7.91 -1.71 1.60
CA ILE A 101 -6.94 -0.83 0.93
C ILE A 101 -6.36 0.20 1.91
N TRP A 102 -7.20 0.84 2.72
CA TRP A 102 -6.75 1.85 3.68
C TRP A 102 -5.99 1.24 4.87
N GLU A 103 -6.35 0.05 5.32
CA GLU A 103 -5.57 -0.72 6.29
C GLU A 103 -4.15 -1.00 5.78
N LYS A 104 -4.04 -1.52 4.55
CA LYS A 104 -2.73 -1.73 3.92
C LYS A 104 -1.97 -0.43 3.72
N PHE A 105 -2.66 0.64 3.33
CA PHE A 105 -2.05 1.95 3.14
C PHE A 105 -1.48 2.52 4.45
N ALA A 106 -2.22 2.42 5.56
CA ALA A 106 -1.72 2.85 6.87
C ALA A 106 -0.45 2.11 7.28
N CYS A 107 -0.37 0.78 7.03
CA CYS A 107 0.82 -0.01 7.25
C CYS A 107 1.98 0.45 6.34
N ASN A 108 1.74 0.54 5.03
CA ASN A 108 2.79 0.94 4.09
C ASN A 108 3.35 2.34 4.40
N VAL A 109 2.48 3.30 4.69
CA VAL A 109 2.90 4.67 5.02
C VAL A 109 3.75 4.70 6.29
N SER A 110 3.33 4.00 7.33
CA SER A 110 4.01 4.07 8.63
C SER A 110 5.25 3.19 8.71
N GLU A 111 5.17 1.95 8.22
CA GLU A 111 6.27 1.00 8.31
C GLU A 111 7.37 1.30 7.29
N ASN A 112 6.98 1.46 6.00
CA ASN A 112 7.97 1.58 4.94
C ASN A 112 8.76 2.87 5.01
N GLN A 113 8.11 3.99 5.35
CA GLN A 113 8.76 5.29 5.36
C GLN A 113 9.64 5.50 6.58
N VAL A 114 9.16 5.12 7.78
CA VAL A 114 9.99 5.18 9.00
C VAL A 114 11.19 4.27 8.87
N ALA A 115 10.99 3.05 8.34
CA ALA A 115 12.10 2.12 8.06
C ALA A 115 13.11 2.70 7.08
N ALA A 116 12.67 3.38 6.02
CA ALA A 116 13.57 3.98 5.03
C ALA A 116 14.45 5.09 5.60
N VAL A 117 13.88 5.93 6.47
CA VAL A 117 14.60 7.05 7.08
C VAL A 117 15.60 6.59 8.15
N LEU A 118 15.25 5.53 8.89
CA LEU A 118 16.05 5.05 10.04
C LEU A 118 16.86 3.77 9.75
N ASP A 119 16.82 3.25 8.51
CA ASP A 119 17.43 1.95 8.09
C ASP A 119 16.99 0.79 9.00
N LEU A 120 15.70 0.66 9.25
CA LEU A 120 15.16 -0.35 10.16
C LEU A 120 14.58 -1.56 9.41
N PRO A 121 14.97 -2.80 9.78
CA PRO A 121 14.29 -4.01 9.32
C PRO A 121 12.97 -4.22 10.09
N TYR A 122 12.13 -5.16 9.64
CA TYR A 122 10.84 -5.47 10.29
C TYR A 122 10.96 -5.86 11.77
N GLY A 123 12.07 -6.45 12.20
CA GLY A 123 12.29 -6.80 13.60
C GLY A 123 12.34 -5.62 14.56
N ALA A 124 12.56 -4.40 14.08
CA ALA A 124 12.59 -3.20 14.91
C ALA A 124 11.24 -2.91 15.57
N TRP A 125 10.12 -3.18 14.88
CA TRP A 125 8.78 -2.88 15.37
C TRP A 125 8.39 -3.63 16.66
N GLY A 126 8.96 -4.77 16.91
CA GLY A 126 8.70 -5.55 18.13
C GLY A 126 9.80 -5.49 19.18
N SER A 127 10.92 -4.81 18.91
CA SER A 127 12.10 -4.80 19.77
C SER A 127 12.56 -3.40 20.20
N CYS A 128 12.00 -2.33 19.63
CA CYS A 128 12.32 -0.95 19.95
C CYS A 128 11.04 -0.14 20.15
N GLU A 129 10.77 0.27 21.39
CA GLU A 129 9.56 1.04 21.75
C GLU A 129 9.46 2.36 21.01
N ASP A 130 10.57 3.07 20.81
CA ASP A 130 10.59 4.34 20.09
C ASP A 130 10.30 4.16 18.59
N ALA A 131 10.77 3.08 17.96
CA ALA A 131 10.43 2.75 16.58
C ALA A 131 8.93 2.47 16.44
N GLU A 132 8.36 1.70 17.37
CA GLU A 132 6.92 1.43 17.41
C GLU A 132 6.10 2.71 17.63
N ALA A 133 6.55 3.60 18.54
CA ALA A 133 5.90 4.88 18.78
C ALA A 133 5.86 5.74 17.50
N LEU A 134 6.98 5.85 16.78
CA LEU A 134 7.05 6.58 15.50
C LEU A 134 6.09 5.99 14.46
N ARG A 135 6.05 4.66 14.32
CA ARG A 135 5.14 3.97 13.42
C ARG A 135 3.67 4.31 13.73
N ILE A 136 3.29 4.27 15.00
CA ILE A 136 1.92 4.59 15.45
C ILE A 136 1.59 6.06 15.17
N MET A 137 2.49 6.99 15.45
CA MET A 137 2.29 8.42 15.21
C MET A 137 2.05 8.73 13.73
N VAL A 138 2.84 8.12 12.85
CA VAL A 138 2.69 8.27 11.38
C VAL A 138 1.38 7.65 10.89
N ALA A 139 1.03 6.45 11.39
CA ALA A 139 -0.21 5.78 11.02
C ALA A 139 -1.45 6.53 11.48
N ALA A 140 -1.40 7.21 12.63
CA ALA A 140 -2.53 7.96 13.19
C ALA A 140 -3.05 9.04 12.23
N GLU A 141 -2.16 9.75 11.53
CA GLU A 141 -2.56 10.74 10.51
C GLU A 141 -3.34 10.09 9.36
N VAL A 142 -2.91 8.93 8.89
CA VAL A 142 -3.60 8.16 7.84
C VAL A 142 -4.96 7.67 8.32
N ILE A 143 -5.02 7.14 9.53
CA ILE A 143 -6.25 6.62 10.14
C ILE A 143 -7.27 7.76 10.31
N GLU A 144 -6.85 8.93 10.79
CA GLU A 144 -7.75 10.08 10.94
C GLU A 144 -8.31 10.55 9.59
N ILE A 145 -7.49 10.61 8.55
CA ILE A 145 -7.94 10.93 7.19
C ILE A 145 -8.96 9.89 6.70
N ALA A 146 -8.68 8.60 6.88
CA ALA A 146 -9.57 7.51 6.49
C ALA A 146 -10.94 7.64 7.17
N GLN A 147 -10.96 7.89 8.48
CA GLN A 147 -12.19 8.07 9.26
C GLN A 147 -12.99 9.29 8.79
N LYS A 148 -12.34 10.42 8.51
CA LYS A 148 -13.01 11.60 7.93
C LYS A 148 -13.53 11.36 6.51
N LYS A 149 -12.90 10.49 5.75
CA LYS A 149 -13.38 10.02 4.43
C LYS A 149 -14.56 9.03 4.56
N GLY A 150 -14.90 8.59 5.79
CA GLY A 150 -15.98 7.61 6.05
C GLY A 150 -15.54 6.15 5.92
N ILE A 151 -14.23 5.88 5.97
CA ILE A 151 -13.69 4.52 6.02
C ILE A 151 -13.65 4.07 7.48
N PRO A 152 -14.29 2.92 7.85
CA PRO A 152 -14.42 2.51 9.24
C PRO A 152 -13.17 1.78 9.77
N ILE A 153 -12.00 2.41 9.61
CA ILE A 153 -10.74 1.90 10.18
C ILE A 153 -10.71 2.19 11.68
N GLU A 154 -10.32 1.18 12.46
CA GLU A 154 -10.21 1.32 13.92
C GLU A 154 -9.06 2.24 14.31
N THR A 155 -9.29 3.11 15.31
CA THR A 155 -8.26 4.06 15.78
C THR A 155 -6.99 3.35 16.25
N ASN A 156 -7.10 2.18 16.84
CA ASN A 156 -5.97 1.38 17.33
C ASN A 156 -5.39 0.43 16.27
N TYR A 157 -5.90 0.46 15.03
CA TYR A 157 -5.51 -0.51 13.99
C TYR A 157 -3.99 -0.70 13.88
N ALA A 158 -3.23 0.39 13.85
CA ALA A 158 -1.77 0.30 13.74
C ALA A 158 -1.12 -0.45 14.93
N ARG A 159 -1.65 -0.26 16.14
CA ARG A 159 -1.17 -0.96 17.34
C ARG A 159 -1.55 -2.43 17.31
N ASP A 160 -2.80 -2.73 16.98
CA ASP A 160 -3.33 -4.10 17.00
C ASP A 160 -2.73 -4.95 15.87
N HIS A 161 -2.22 -4.30 14.80
CA HIS A 161 -1.54 -4.95 13.68
C HIS A 161 -0.10 -5.42 14.01
N LEU A 162 0.46 -5.07 15.15
CA LEU A 162 1.86 -5.37 15.51
C LEU A 162 2.17 -6.88 15.47
N ASP A 163 1.25 -7.74 15.90
CA ASP A 163 1.48 -9.18 15.88
C ASP A 163 1.58 -9.76 14.46
N VAL A 164 0.87 -9.16 13.51
CA VAL A 164 1.00 -9.52 12.09
C VAL A 164 2.38 -9.14 11.56
N ILE A 165 2.88 -7.96 11.95
CA ILE A 165 4.21 -7.49 11.57
C ILE A 165 5.31 -8.39 12.16
N LYS A 166 5.18 -8.81 13.41
CA LYS A 166 6.13 -9.72 14.07
C LYS A 166 6.23 -11.10 13.42
N ALA A 167 5.21 -11.51 12.64
CA ALA A 167 5.25 -12.74 11.86
C ALA A 167 6.15 -12.63 10.60
N VAL A 168 6.52 -11.42 10.20
CA VAL A 168 7.47 -11.19 9.11
C VAL A 168 8.90 -11.53 9.60
N PRO A 169 9.74 -12.21 8.79
CA PRO A 169 11.11 -12.48 9.18
C PRO A 169 11.82 -11.18 9.59
N PRO A 170 12.45 -11.12 10.78
CA PRO A 170 12.90 -9.87 11.41
C PRO A 170 13.98 -9.13 10.61
N ARG A 171 14.73 -9.83 9.76
CA ARG A 171 15.76 -9.23 8.89
C ARG A 171 15.22 -8.69 7.57
N ASN A 172 13.97 -8.97 7.25
CA ASN A 172 13.36 -8.44 6.03
C ASN A 172 13.27 -6.92 6.10
N LYS A 173 13.48 -6.27 4.98
CA LYS A 173 13.41 -4.81 4.84
C LYS A 173 12.15 -4.42 4.08
N PRO A 174 11.40 -3.41 4.54
CA PRO A 174 10.28 -2.86 3.79
C PRO A 174 10.70 -2.31 2.42
N SER A 175 9.75 -2.24 1.48
CA SER A 175 10.03 -1.93 0.06
C SER A 175 10.71 -0.57 -0.13
N THR A 176 10.27 0.48 0.54
CA THR A 176 10.87 1.82 0.44
C THR A 176 12.33 1.83 0.91
N LEU A 177 12.65 1.09 1.98
CA LEU A 177 14.04 0.93 2.41
C LEU A 177 14.87 0.18 1.36
N GLN A 178 14.31 -0.87 0.74
CA GLN A 178 14.98 -1.58 -0.35
C GLN A 178 15.29 -0.65 -1.52
N ASP A 179 14.37 0.26 -1.86
CA ASP A 179 14.57 1.23 -2.95
C ASP A 179 15.68 2.22 -2.62
N ILE A 180 15.69 2.79 -1.41
CA ILE A 180 16.75 3.71 -0.95
C ILE A 180 18.13 3.02 -1.00
N LEU A 181 18.24 1.81 -0.45
CA LEU A 181 19.50 1.06 -0.44
C LEU A 181 20.00 0.67 -1.84
N ALA A 182 19.09 0.52 -2.78
CA ALA A 182 19.39 0.20 -4.18
C ALA A 182 19.55 1.46 -5.06
N GLY A 183 19.48 2.66 -4.50
CA GLY A 183 19.56 3.91 -5.25
C GLY A 183 18.40 4.14 -6.21
N ARG A 184 17.26 3.51 -5.99
CA ARG A 184 16.07 3.67 -6.85
C ARG A 184 15.17 4.79 -6.34
N LYS A 185 14.35 5.33 -7.24
CA LYS A 185 13.24 6.21 -6.86
C LYS A 185 12.23 5.43 -6.03
N THR A 186 11.77 6.05 -4.94
CA THR A 186 10.79 5.46 -4.03
C THR A 186 9.34 5.79 -4.43
N GLU A 187 8.39 5.19 -3.71
CA GLU A 187 6.95 5.48 -3.83
C GLU A 187 6.49 6.63 -2.90
N VAL A 188 7.39 7.50 -2.44
CA VAL A 188 7.08 8.56 -1.46
C VAL A 188 5.93 9.47 -1.90
N ASP A 189 5.80 9.72 -3.21
CA ASP A 189 4.74 10.58 -3.76
C ASP A 189 3.33 9.97 -3.59
N ILE A 190 3.19 8.64 -3.64
CA ILE A 190 1.92 7.92 -3.43
C ILE A 190 1.73 7.47 -1.98
N PHE A 191 2.73 7.64 -1.12
CA PHE A 191 2.64 7.42 0.34
C PHE A 191 2.50 8.76 1.07
N ALA A 192 3.57 9.33 1.60
CA ALA A 192 3.49 10.60 2.31
C ALA A 192 2.92 11.73 1.46
N GLY A 193 3.25 11.79 0.17
CA GLY A 193 2.67 12.78 -0.75
C GLY A 193 1.14 12.69 -0.84
N ALA A 194 0.58 11.49 -0.91
CA ALA A 194 -0.87 11.28 -0.88
C ALA A 194 -1.47 11.67 0.48
N VAL A 195 -0.83 11.29 1.60
CA VAL A 195 -1.28 11.66 2.95
C VAL A 195 -1.34 13.18 3.11
N ILE A 196 -0.31 13.91 2.65
CA ILE A 196 -0.28 15.38 2.71
C ILE A 196 -1.41 16.00 1.88
N ARG A 197 -1.67 15.49 0.67
CA ARG A 197 -2.78 15.97 -0.19
C ARG A 197 -4.15 15.72 0.46
N LEU A 198 -4.37 14.50 0.89
CA LEU A 198 -5.61 14.09 1.54
C LEU A 198 -5.79 14.78 2.91
N GLY A 199 -4.70 14.96 3.67
CA GLY A 199 -4.74 15.74 4.91
C GLY A 199 -5.27 17.17 4.69
N LYS A 200 -4.82 17.85 3.63
CA LYS A 200 -5.34 19.18 3.25
C LYS A 200 -6.81 19.11 2.82
N GLU A 201 -7.19 18.09 2.06
CA GLU A 201 -8.58 17.91 1.58
C GLU A 201 -9.56 17.67 2.74
N TYR A 202 -9.17 16.83 3.71
CA TYR A 202 -10.03 16.43 4.85
C TYR A 202 -9.78 17.25 6.11
N GLY A 203 -8.89 18.26 6.09
CA GLY A 203 -8.59 19.11 7.24
C GLY A 203 -7.90 18.36 8.39
N VAL A 204 -6.99 17.44 8.06
CA VAL A 204 -6.14 16.70 9.02
C VAL A 204 -4.71 17.20 8.90
N PRO A 205 -4.09 17.72 9.98
CA PRO A 205 -2.66 18.02 9.99
C PRO A 205 -1.83 16.74 9.79
N THR A 206 -0.75 16.82 8.99
CA THR A 206 0.10 15.67 8.64
C THR A 206 1.59 15.94 8.88
N PRO A 207 2.00 16.50 10.05
CA PRO A 207 3.38 16.90 10.27
C PRO A 207 4.39 15.74 10.20
N TYR A 208 4.02 14.55 10.63
CA TYR A 208 4.93 13.38 10.57
C TYR A 208 5.12 12.90 9.13
N ASN A 209 4.07 12.86 8.34
CA ASN A 209 4.18 12.50 6.92
C ASN A 209 4.88 13.61 6.10
N GLU A 210 4.69 14.89 6.42
CA GLU A 210 5.46 15.99 5.81
C GLU A 210 6.96 15.85 6.07
N PHE A 211 7.34 15.56 7.32
CA PHE A 211 8.74 15.30 7.67
C PHE A 211 9.30 14.10 6.89
N LEU A 212 8.60 12.97 6.87
CA LEU A 212 9.05 11.77 6.17
C LEU A 212 9.14 11.98 4.66
N TYR A 213 8.20 12.73 4.08
CA TYR A 213 8.24 13.09 2.66
C TYR A 213 9.56 13.78 2.31
N HIS A 214 9.90 14.84 3.04
CA HIS A 214 11.13 15.59 2.79
C HIS A 214 12.38 14.78 3.12
N ALA A 215 12.39 14.01 4.21
CA ALA A 215 13.51 13.16 4.57
C ALA A 215 13.84 12.12 3.49
N ILE A 216 12.82 11.44 2.95
CA ILE A 216 13.00 10.45 1.87
C ILE A 216 13.46 11.15 0.58
N ARG A 217 12.91 12.32 0.24
CA ARG A 217 13.38 13.11 -0.92
C ARG A 217 14.86 13.52 -0.80
N VAL A 218 15.34 13.81 0.42
CA VAL A 218 16.77 14.06 0.68
C VAL A 218 17.58 12.79 0.46
N LEU A 219 17.10 11.62 0.92
CA LEU A 219 17.80 10.35 0.68
C LEU A 219 17.87 10.02 -0.83
N GLU A 220 16.79 10.25 -1.58
CA GLU A 220 16.79 10.11 -3.05
C GLU A 220 17.81 11.06 -3.71
N ALA A 221 17.84 12.32 -3.27
CA ALA A 221 18.80 13.31 -3.79
C ALA A 221 20.25 12.95 -3.48
N LYS A 222 20.54 12.41 -2.29
CA LYS A 222 21.86 11.85 -1.94
C LYS A 222 22.25 10.71 -2.88
N ASN A 223 21.35 9.76 -3.09
CA ASN A 223 21.59 8.63 -4.00
C ASN A 223 21.82 9.09 -5.45
N ALA A 224 21.17 10.17 -5.86
CA ALA A 224 21.35 10.79 -7.18
C ALA A 224 22.62 11.66 -7.28
N GLY A 225 23.36 11.86 -6.19
CA GLY A 225 24.55 12.70 -6.16
C GLY A 225 24.27 14.20 -6.34
N THR A 226 23.06 14.66 -6.02
CA THR A 226 22.65 16.07 -6.19
C THR A 226 22.79 16.90 -4.90
N VAL A 227 23.21 16.27 -3.80
CA VAL A 227 23.48 16.96 -2.52
C VAL A 227 24.97 17.25 -2.43
N GLU A 228 25.35 18.53 -2.33
CA GLU A 228 26.77 18.93 -2.22
C GLU A 228 27.40 18.43 -0.91
N GLY A 229 28.63 17.93 -0.99
CA GLY A 229 29.41 17.50 0.17
C GLY A 229 29.05 16.12 0.74
N VAL A 230 28.26 15.34 0.03
CA VAL A 230 27.86 13.99 0.46
C VAL A 230 28.29 12.95 -0.58
#